data_6d88ea7cf5feaac1b99a30b8814f260d
#
_entry.id   6d88ea7cf5feaac1b99a30b8814f260d
#
_cell.length_a   1.000
_cell.length_b   1.000
_cell.length_c   1.000
_cell.angle_alpha   90.00
_cell.angle_beta   90.00
_cell.angle_gamma   90.00
#
_symmetry.space_group_name_H-M   'P 1'
#
loop_
_entity.id
_entity.type
_entity.pdbx_description
1 polymer ?
#
loop_
_entity_poly.entity_id
_entity_poly.type
_entity_poly.pdbx_seq_one_letter_code
_entity_poly.pdbx_strand_id
1 'polypeptide(L)'
;IGTLNDAKRIVILADLMGGTPANTAMMLASEDSRIQIITGVNLGMVLESFFAIKEENLVEHLLKIGTESIKIPKLQIAEEEEE
;
A
#
# COMPACT_ATOMS: atom_id res chain seq x y z
N ILE A 1 6.24 -2.45 9.06
CA ILE A 1 6.98 -2.20 7.81
C ILE A 1 7.15 -3.51 7.05
N GLY A 2 7.01 -3.44 5.76
CA GLY A 2 7.22 -4.59 4.89
C GLY A 2 7.98 -4.18 3.65
N THR A 3 8.64 -5.13 3.01
CA THR A 3 9.43 -4.86 1.82
C THR A 3 9.06 -5.85 0.72
N LEU A 4 8.76 -5.32 -0.46
CA LEU A 4 8.54 -6.10 -1.66
C LEU A 4 9.71 -5.88 -2.59
N ASN A 5 10.26 -6.96 -3.10
CA ASN A 5 11.51 -6.89 -3.85
C ASN A 5 11.45 -7.74 -5.10
N ASP A 6 11.81 -7.14 -6.24
CA ASP A 6 12.19 -7.90 -7.42
C ASP A 6 13.53 -7.35 -7.90
N ALA A 7 14.10 -7.88 -8.97
CA ALA A 7 15.45 -7.51 -9.39
C ALA A 7 15.59 -6.03 -9.76
N LYS A 8 14.50 -5.35 -10.09
CA LYS A 8 14.53 -4.00 -10.65
C LYS A 8 14.00 -2.93 -9.72
N ARG A 9 13.25 -3.30 -8.69
CA ARG A 9 12.66 -2.32 -7.79
C ARG A 9 12.40 -2.93 -6.43
N ILE A 10 12.35 -2.04 -5.46
CA ILE A 10 12.09 -2.39 -4.07
C ILE A 10 11.00 -1.44 -3.60
N VAL A 11 9.91 -2.00 -3.08
CA VAL A 11 8.82 -1.19 -2.54
C VAL A 11 8.72 -1.44 -1.04
N ILE A 12 8.84 -0.38 -0.27
CA ILE A 12 8.76 -0.47 1.19
C ILE A 12 7.41 0.08 1.64
N LEU A 13 6.69 -0.72 2.40
CA LEU A 13 5.38 -0.36 2.93
C LEU A 13 5.51 -0.02 4.40
N ALA A 14 5.05 1.17 4.78
CA ALA A 14 5.11 1.62 6.16
C ALA A 14 3.75 2.14 6.59
N ASP A 15 3.40 1.94 7.85
CA ASP A 15 2.06 2.30 8.33
C ASP A 15 1.92 3.78 8.67
N LEU A 16 2.99 4.45 9.08
CA LEU A 16 2.94 5.87 9.44
C LEU A 16 4.08 6.65 8.82
N MET A 17 3.74 7.80 8.26
CA MET A 17 4.74 8.77 7.84
C MET A 17 5.35 9.42 9.08
N GLY A 18 6.67 9.58 9.11
CA GLY A 18 7.35 10.24 10.22
C GLY A 18 7.76 9.35 11.37
N GLY A 19 7.35 8.08 11.38
CA GLY A 19 7.85 7.13 12.37
C GLY A 19 9.25 6.66 12.03
N THR A 20 9.93 6.04 13.01
CA THR A 20 11.31 5.59 12.80
C THR A 20 11.45 4.65 11.58
N PRO A 21 10.58 3.65 11.40
CA PRO A 21 10.71 2.78 10.22
C PRO A 21 10.56 3.55 8.91
N ALA A 22 9.61 4.50 8.84
CA ALA A 22 9.43 5.30 7.63
C ALA A 22 10.64 6.19 7.38
N ASN A 23 11.20 6.80 8.42
CA ASN A 23 12.37 7.65 8.28
C ASN A 23 13.57 6.86 7.79
N THR A 24 13.77 5.66 8.32
CA THR A 24 14.86 4.78 7.88
C THR A 24 14.69 4.42 6.41
N ALA A 25 13.45 4.09 6.00
CA ALA A 25 13.16 3.75 4.62
C ALA A 25 13.45 4.93 3.68
N MET A 26 13.09 6.15 4.11
CA MET A 26 13.35 7.35 3.30
C MET A 26 14.85 7.59 3.13
N MET A 27 15.64 7.33 4.15
CA MET A 27 17.09 7.44 4.03
C MET A 27 17.64 6.44 3.02
N LEU A 28 17.14 5.21 3.06
CA LEU A 28 17.56 4.20 2.09
C LEU A 28 17.15 4.59 0.67
N ALA A 29 15.94 5.12 0.53
CA ALA A 29 15.45 5.54 -0.80
C ALA A 29 16.28 6.67 -1.39
N SER A 30 16.84 7.53 -0.56
CA SER A 30 17.68 8.62 -1.04
C SER A 30 19.00 8.12 -1.63
N GLU A 31 19.39 6.90 -1.29
CA GLU A 31 20.65 6.32 -1.74
C GLU A 31 20.47 5.30 -2.87
N ASP A 32 19.25 4.80 -3.08
CA ASP A 32 18.99 3.76 -4.08
C ASP A 32 17.70 4.09 -4.82
N SER A 33 17.84 4.45 -6.10
CA SER A 33 16.71 4.86 -6.92
C SER A 33 15.71 3.74 -7.20
N ARG A 34 16.05 2.48 -6.91
CA ARG A 34 15.11 1.38 -7.07
C ARG A 34 14.07 1.36 -5.96
N ILE A 35 14.30 2.09 -4.87
CA ILE A 35 13.45 2.04 -3.70
C ILE A 35 12.31 3.04 -3.81
N GLN A 36 11.09 2.56 -3.66
CA GLN A 36 9.90 3.39 -3.56
C GLN A 36 9.23 3.10 -2.23
N ILE A 37 8.59 4.10 -1.65
CA ILE A 37 7.99 3.98 -0.32
C ILE A 37 6.52 4.35 -0.40
N ILE A 38 5.67 3.53 0.22
CA ILE A 38 4.26 3.83 0.41
C ILE A 38 4.02 3.90 1.91
N THR A 39 3.44 5.01 2.38
CA THR A 39 3.08 5.17 3.79
C THR A 39 1.56 5.10 3.95
N GLY A 40 1.10 4.89 5.18
CA GLY A 40 -0.34 4.80 5.44
C GLY A 40 -0.95 3.53 4.88
N VAL A 41 -0.19 2.45 4.84
CA VAL A 41 -0.68 1.20 4.26
C VAL A 41 -1.78 0.59 5.11
N ASN A 42 -2.67 -0.17 4.47
CA ASN A 42 -3.71 -0.92 5.14
C ASN A 42 -3.69 -2.37 4.68
N LEU A 43 -4.50 -3.19 5.35
CA LEU A 43 -4.48 -4.63 5.08
C LEU A 43 -4.81 -4.97 3.63
N GLY A 44 -5.77 -4.27 3.04
CA GLY A 44 -6.13 -4.53 1.64
C GLY A 44 -4.95 -4.32 0.71
N MET A 45 -4.20 -3.24 0.93
CA MET A 45 -3.00 -2.97 0.15
C MET A 45 -1.94 -4.04 0.32
N VAL A 46 -1.71 -4.48 1.57
CA VAL A 46 -0.72 -5.51 1.85
C VAL A 46 -1.08 -6.82 1.17
N LEU A 47 -2.34 -7.24 1.27
CA LEU A 47 -2.78 -8.48 0.63
C LEU A 47 -2.62 -8.40 -0.89
N GLU A 48 -3.03 -7.29 -1.47
CA GLU A 48 -2.93 -7.12 -2.91
C GLU A 48 -1.48 -7.13 -3.39
N SER A 49 -0.56 -6.63 -2.57
CA SER A 49 0.84 -6.55 -2.96
C SER A 49 1.44 -7.92 -3.28
N PHE A 50 0.97 -8.98 -2.61
CA PHE A 50 1.47 -10.32 -2.88
C PHE A 50 1.03 -10.83 -4.25
N PHE A 51 -0.13 -10.40 -4.72
CA PHE A 51 -0.65 -10.83 -6.02
C PHE A 51 -0.15 -9.98 -7.17
N ALA A 52 0.16 -8.71 -6.89
CA ALA A 52 0.47 -7.75 -7.94
C ALA A 52 1.97 -7.43 -8.05
N ILE A 53 2.82 -8.20 -7.40
CA ILE A 53 4.24 -7.82 -7.26
C ILE A 53 4.96 -7.64 -8.59
N LYS A 54 4.50 -8.30 -9.65
CA LYS A 54 5.15 -8.21 -10.95
C LYS A 54 4.56 -7.15 -11.87
N GLU A 55 3.53 -6.43 -11.42
CA GLU A 55 2.95 -5.38 -12.24
C GLU A 55 3.91 -4.21 -12.36
N GLU A 56 3.97 -3.63 -13.56
CA GLU A 56 4.83 -2.48 -13.81
C GLU A 56 4.40 -1.28 -12.98
N ASN A 57 3.10 -1.09 -12.81
CA ASN A 57 2.52 0.02 -12.07
C ASN A 57 2.19 -0.35 -10.64
N LEU A 58 3.07 -1.12 -10.00
CA LEU A 58 2.77 -1.67 -8.68
C LEU A 58 2.41 -0.59 -7.66
N VAL A 59 3.18 0.49 -7.59
CA VAL A 59 2.94 1.53 -6.59
C VAL A 59 1.59 2.19 -6.82
N GLU A 60 1.28 2.57 -8.06
CA GLU A 60 0.00 3.19 -8.38
C GLU A 60 -1.15 2.24 -8.12
N HIS A 61 -0.97 0.97 -8.46
CA HIS A 61 -1.99 -0.05 -8.22
C HIS A 61 -2.26 -0.20 -6.73
N LEU A 62 -1.22 -0.26 -5.91
CA LEU A 62 -1.38 -0.41 -4.47
C LEU A 62 -2.02 0.82 -3.83
N LEU A 63 -1.68 2.02 -4.31
CA LEU A 63 -2.32 3.23 -3.83
C LEU A 63 -3.81 3.22 -4.13
N LYS A 64 -4.18 2.79 -5.32
CA LYS A 64 -5.58 2.70 -5.70
C LYS A 64 -6.34 1.71 -4.82
N ILE A 65 -5.79 0.51 -4.67
CA ILE A 65 -6.43 -0.54 -3.86
C ILE A 65 -6.52 -0.10 -2.40
N GLY A 66 -5.45 0.48 -1.87
CA GLY A 66 -5.45 0.94 -0.49
C GLY A 66 -6.49 2.01 -0.23
N THR A 67 -6.60 2.97 -1.15
CA THR A 67 -7.57 4.04 -1.04
C THR A 67 -8.99 3.49 -1.14
N GLU A 68 -9.23 2.58 -2.07
CA GLU A 68 -10.56 2.01 -2.29
C GLU A 68 -11.00 1.07 -1.17
N SER A 69 -10.08 0.56 -0.39
CA SER A 69 -10.42 -0.33 0.70
C SER A 69 -10.91 0.42 1.94
N ILE A 70 -10.77 1.73 1.98
CA ILE A 70 -11.27 2.56 3.06
C ILE A 70 -12.74 2.85 2.77
N LYS A 71 -13.62 2.21 3.52
CA LYS A 71 -15.06 2.28 3.24
C LYS A 71 -15.84 2.35 4.53
N ILE A 72 -16.99 3.00 4.43
CA ILE A 72 -18.00 2.92 5.48
C ILE A 72 -18.99 1.85 5.02
N PRO A 73 -19.01 0.68 5.66
CA PRO A 73 -19.92 -0.37 5.22
C PRO A 73 -21.38 0.04 5.45
N LYS A 74 -22.21 -0.30 4.50
CA LYS A 74 -23.64 -0.05 4.60
C LYS A 74 -24.37 -1.33 4.90
N LEU A 75 -25.43 -1.22 5.68
CA LEU A 75 -26.26 -2.36 5.98
C LEU A 75 -27.18 -2.58 4.80
N GLN A 76 -26.87 -3.56 3.99
CA GLN A 76 -27.62 -3.80 2.76
C GLN A 76 -29.06 -4.17 3.00
N ILE A 77 -29.31 -4.87 4.11
CA ILE A 77 -30.68 -5.22 4.48
C ILE A 77 -31.52 -3.96 4.67
N ALA A 78 -30.96 -2.92 5.34
CA ALA A 78 -31.68 -1.68 5.53
C ALA A 78 -31.94 -0.98 4.21
N GLU A 79 -30.96 -0.99 3.30
CA GLU A 79 -31.13 -0.38 1.99
C GLU A 79 -32.22 -1.07 1.20
N GLU A 80 -32.28 -2.39 1.26
CA GLU A 80 -33.30 -3.13 0.55
C GLU A 80 -34.70 -2.83 1.09
N GLU A 81 -34.78 -2.64 2.40
CA GLU A 81 -36.07 -2.35 3.03
C GLU A 81 -36.61 -0.97 2.64
N GLU A 82 -35.72 -0.05 2.30
CA GLU A 82 -36.14 1.28 1.93
C GLU A 82 -36.74 1.34 0.53
N GLU A 83 -36.50 0.32 -0.25
CA GLU A 83 -37.04 0.27 -1.59
C GLU A 83 -38.38 -0.42 -1.64
#